data_3f83db9fd3284def439bdff3a200ad2f
#
_entry.id   3f83db9fd3284def439bdff3a200ad2f
#
_cell.length_a   1.000
_cell.length_b   1.000
_cell.length_c   1.000
_cell.angle_alpha   90.00
_cell.angle_beta   90.00
_cell.angle_gamma   90.00
#
_symmetry.space_group_name_H-M   'P 1'
#
loop_
_entity.id
_entity.type
_entity.pdbx_description
1 polymer ?
#
loop_
_entity_poly.entity_id
_entity_poly.type
_entity_poly.pdbx_seq_one_letter_code
_entity_poly.pdbx_strand_id
1 'polypeptide(L)'
;GGYWIATTADEIFASYGSTIGSIGVGGPSWYYYNTPLSVSSGLLGQTIETEKGIEVFNQNAGQSKDLFNPFRKPKDQEILHLQKIVDEIYEDFITKVSKNRNIEIKTIRNNIGALIYSSKQAKEKFLIDDVVTYSSLIKYIIKKNNYDDYKIYENITKKSLLGNFLASYKNYNDAKFNICNRFEMSINVITPLFLKEC
;
A
#
# COMPACT_ATOMS: atom_id res chain seq x y z
N GLY A 1 1.65 0.34 -3.38
CA GLY A 1 1.91 -1.08 -3.35
C GLY A 1 0.89 -1.99 -4.04
N GLY A 2 -0.42 -1.68 -4.01
CA GLY A 2 -1.44 -2.59 -4.53
C GLY A 2 -1.27 -2.94 -6.02
N TYR A 3 -0.98 -1.95 -6.86
CA TYR A 3 -0.74 -2.22 -8.27
C TYR A 3 0.54 -3.06 -8.51
N TRP A 4 1.60 -2.85 -7.72
CA TRP A 4 2.81 -3.68 -7.79
C TRP A 4 2.48 -5.16 -7.57
N ILE A 5 1.70 -5.46 -6.54
CA ILE A 5 1.24 -6.82 -6.27
C ILE A 5 0.39 -7.34 -7.43
N ALA A 6 -0.57 -6.56 -7.92
CA ALA A 6 -1.44 -6.95 -9.02
C ALA A 6 -0.65 -7.32 -10.29
N THR A 7 0.49 -6.67 -10.57
CA THR A 7 1.31 -6.98 -11.75
C THR A 7 1.98 -8.36 -11.71
N THR A 8 1.94 -9.08 -10.60
CA THR A 8 2.45 -10.46 -10.53
C THR A 8 1.45 -11.50 -11.06
N ALA A 9 0.20 -11.10 -11.28
CA ALA A 9 -0.82 -11.97 -11.87
C ALA A 9 -0.66 -12.08 -13.40
N ASP A 10 -1.16 -13.17 -13.96
CA ASP A 10 -1.17 -13.39 -15.42
C ASP A 10 -2.08 -12.39 -16.14
N GLU A 11 -3.20 -11.99 -15.49
CA GLU A 11 -4.17 -11.05 -16.02
C GLU A 11 -4.70 -10.14 -14.91
N ILE A 12 -4.92 -8.88 -15.23
CA ILE A 12 -5.44 -7.87 -14.32
C ILE A 12 -6.75 -7.31 -14.89
N PHE A 13 -7.82 -7.47 -14.16
CA PHE A 13 -9.12 -6.92 -14.49
C PHE A 13 -9.53 -5.85 -13.49
N ALA A 14 -10.23 -4.84 -13.97
CA ALA A 14 -10.79 -3.80 -13.11
C ALA A 14 -12.29 -3.65 -13.32
N SER A 15 -12.99 -3.29 -12.27
CA SER A 15 -14.41 -2.90 -12.36
C SER A 15 -14.54 -1.47 -12.90
N TYR A 16 -15.71 -1.15 -13.43
CA TYR A 16 -16.06 0.23 -13.76
C TYR A 16 -15.96 1.12 -12.50
N GLY A 17 -15.39 2.29 -12.65
CA GLY A 17 -15.17 3.22 -11.55
C GLY A 17 -13.94 2.96 -10.68
N SER A 18 -13.19 1.89 -10.94
CA SER A 18 -11.91 1.65 -10.28
C SER A 18 -10.85 2.64 -10.71
N THR A 19 -9.90 2.91 -9.81
CA THR A 19 -8.73 3.74 -10.08
C THR A 19 -7.46 2.89 -9.99
N ILE A 20 -6.60 3.01 -11.00
CA ILE A 20 -5.40 2.20 -11.17
C ILE A 20 -4.20 3.12 -11.46
N GLY A 21 -3.01 2.74 -11.05
CA GLY A 21 -1.79 3.49 -11.30
C GLY A 21 -1.00 3.74 -10.03
N SER A 22 -0.66 5.00 -9.76
CA SER A 22 0.19 5.39 -8.63
C SER A 22 1.51 4.63 -8.64
N ILE A 23 2.15 4.54 -9.83
CA ILE A 23 3.44 3.86 -10.00
C ILE A 23 4.53 4.82 -9.55
N GLY A 24 4.65 4.92 -8.24
CA GLY A 24 5.60 5.81 -7.58
C GLY A 24 5.83 5.39 -6.15
N VAL A 25 6.86 5.93 -5.54
CA VAL A 25 7.25 5.67 -4.15
C VAL A 25 7.37 6.99 -3.41
N GLY A 26 6.68 7.12 -2.30
CA GLY A 26 6.82 8.24 -1.37
C GLY A 26 7.51 7.75 -0.09
N GLY A 27 8.54 8.45 0.33
CA GLY A 27 9.17 8.23 1.63
C GLY A 27 8.33 8.81 2.77
N PRO A 28 8.68 8.48 4.02
CA PRO A 28 8.07 9.10 5.19
C PRO A 28 8.37 10.60 5.24
N SER A 29 7.38 11.39 5.62
CA SER A 29 7.57 12.83 5.78
C SER A 29 8.36 13.15 7.05
N TRP A 30 9.32 14.06 6.93
CA TRP A 30 9.97 14.64 8.08
C TRP A 30 9.30 15.97 8.43
N TYR A 31 8.66 16.04 9.57
CA TYR A 31 8.10 17.28 10.09
C TYR A 31 9.11 17.95 11.02
N TYR A 32 9.47 19.20 10.70
CA TYR A 32 10.31 20.02 11.57
C TYR A 32 9.48 21.13 12.18
N TYR A 33 9.39 21.15 13.48
CA TYR A 33 8.66 22.19 14.21
C TYR A 33 9.63 23.32 14.60
N ASN A 34 9.55 24.40 13.84
CA ASN A 34 10.33 25.59 14.10
C ASN A 34 9.65 26.42 15.20
N THR A 35 10.28 26.54 16.36
CA THR A 35 9.78 27.30 17.53
C THR A 35 8.39 26.84 18.02
N PRO A 36 8.22 25.55 18.37
CA PRO A 36 6.93 25.05 18.80
C PRO A 36 6.47 25.73 20.09
N LEU A 37 5.17 26.05 20.18
CA LEU A 37 4.55 26.61 21.37
C LEU A 37 4.02 25.53 22.32
N SER A 38 3.42 24.45 21.89
CA SER A 38 3.06 23.26 22.72
C SER A 38 2.96 21.97 21.92
N VAL A 39 3.01 20.81 22.57
CA VAL A 39 2.72 19.51 21.94
C VAL A 39 1.72 18.76 22.79
N SER A 40 0.55 18.49 22.25
CA SER A 40 -0.42 17.59 22.84
C SER A 40 -0.84 16.50 21.85
N SER A 41 -1.05 15.28 22.35
CA SER A 41 -1.51 14.14 21.56
C SER A 41 -2.91 13.76 22.02
N GLY A 42 -3.88 13.77 21.11
CA GLY A 42 -5.25 13.38 21.36
C GLY A 42 -5.78 12.38 20.35
N LEU A 43 -7.02 11.97 20.52
CA LEU A 43 -7.68 10.99 19.64
C LEU A 43 -7.76 11.46 18.16
N LEU A 44 -7.79 12.77 17.93
CA LEU A 44 -7.96 13.40 16.61
C LEU A 44 -6.64 13.89 15.99
N GLY A 45 -5.51 13.67 16.64
CA GLY A 45 -4.22 14.11 16.14
C GLY A 45 -3.31 14.71 17.20
N GLN A 46 -2.22 15.31 16.72
CA GLN A 46 -1.24 15.97 17.53
C GLN A 46 -1.33 17.49 17.31
N THR A 47 -1.43 18.25 18.40
CA THR A 47 -1.35 19.71 18.38
C THR A 47 -0.11 20.18 19.12
N ILE A 48 0.49 21.30 18.69
CA ILE A 48 1.71 21.83 19.27
C ILE A 48 1.51 23.31 19.64
N GLU A 49 1.49 23.62 20.93
CA GLU A 49 1.39 24.98 21.49
C GLU A 49 2.20 25.04 22.79
N THR A 50 2.86 26.14 23.15
CA THR A 50 3.44 26.37 24.48
C THR A 50 3.79 27.86 24.70
N GLU A 51 3.67 28.37 25.91
CA GLU A 51 4.03 29.74 26.26
C GLU A 51 5.55 29.94 26.42
N LYS A 52 6.30 28.88 26.70
CA LYS A 52 7.75 28.95 27.04
C LYS A 52 8.67 28.18 26.11
N GLY A 53 8.14 27.59 25.04
CA GLY A 53 8.90 26.71 24.16
C GLY A 53 8.99 25.28 24.71
N ILE A 54 9.42 24.35 23.84
CA ILE A 54 9.65 22.95 24.18
C ILE A 54 11.15 22.67 24.04
N GLU A 55 11.77 22.22 25.10
CA GLU A 55 13.13 21.71 25.10
C GLU A 55 13.07 20.17 25.06
N VAL A 56 13.80 19.57 24.14
CA VAL A 56 13.85 18.11 23.98
C VAL A 56 15.27 17.63 24.19
N PHE A 57 15.46 16.82 25.21
CA PHE A 57 16.76 16.21 25.53
C PHE A 57 16.74 14.75 25.09
N ASN A 58 17.44 14.44 23.99
CA ASN A 58 17.57 13.09 23.47
C ASN A 58 18.96 12.54 23.72
N GLN A 59 19.03 11.35 24.29
CA GLN A 59 20.28 10.60 24.45
C GLN A 59 20.25 9.42 23.50
N ASN A 60 21.04 9.50 22.44
CA ASN A 60 21.08 8.50 21.39
C ASN A 60 22.52 7.99 21.20
N ALA A 61 22.64 6.69 20.99
CA ALA A 61 23.88 6.06 20.56
C ALA A 61 23.71 5.54 19.12
N GLY A 62 24.67 5.85 18.28
CA GLY A 62 24.65 5.55 16.85
C GLY A 62 24.23 6.75 15.99
N GLN A 63 24.90 6.90 14.85
CA GLN A 63 24.62 7.98 13.91
C GLN A 63 23.18 7.87 13.40
N SER A 64 22.46 9.01 13.39
CA SER A 64 21.07 9.12 12.91
C SER A 64 20.06 8.19 13.61
N LYS A 65 20.35 7.76 14.84
CA LYS A 65 19.38 6.97 15.63
C LYS A 65 18.13 7.76 15.97
N ASP A 66 18.20 9.07 15.95
CA ASP A 66 17.11 10.02 16.14
C ASP A 66 16.50 10.52 14.81
N LEU A 67 16.56 9.68 13.76
CA LEU A 67 15.94 9.96 12.48
C LEU A 67 14.44 10.29 12.68
N PHE A 68 13.93 11.29 11.96
CA PHE A 68 12.57 11.82 12.10
C PHE A 68 12.25 12.54 13.42
N ASN A 69 13.28 12.90 14.21
CA ASN A 69 13.06 13.78 15.36
C ASN A 69 12.49 15.13 14.89
N PRO A 70 11.27 15.53 15.30
CA PRO A 70 10.61 16.73 14.80
C PRO A 70 11.20 18.04 15.37
N PHE A 71 12.06 17.96 16.38
CA PHE A 71 12.67 19.12 17.05
C PHE A 71 14.07 19.46 16.54
N ARG A 72 14.56 18.74 15.53
CA ARG A 72 15.77 19.11 14.81
C ARG A 72 15.57 19.01 13.30
N LYS A 73 16.32 19.83 12.57
CA LYS A 73 16.39 19.73 11.13
C LYS A 73 17.07 18.41 10.70
N PRO A 74 16.65 17.80 9.59
CA PRO A 74 17.39 16.71 9.00
C PRO A 74 18.80 17.18 8.56
N LYS A 75 19.76 16.28 8.62
CA LYS A 75 21.09 16.48 8.02
C LYS A 75 21.00 16.13 6.53
N ASP A 76 21.79 16.79 5.70
CA ASP A 76 21.80 16.54 4.25
C ASP A 76 22.09 15.08 3.92
N GLN A 77 22.99 14.43 4.65
CA GLN A 77 23.29 13.01 4.50
C GLN A 77 22.09 12.10 4.81
N GLU A 78 21.23 12.46 5.77
CA GLU A 78 20.03 11.71 6.10
C GLU A 78 18.98 11.84 4.98
N ILE A 79 18.81 13.04 4.42
CA ILE A 79 17.93 13.28 3.29
C ILE A 79 18.40 12.49 2.07
N LEU A 80 19.69 12.56 1.74
CA LEU A 80 20.28 11.81 0.61
C LEU A 80 20.13 10.30 0.79
N HIS A 81 20.31 9.79 2.01
CA HIS A 81 20.12 8.38 2.30
C HIS A 81 18.66 7.93 2.11
N LEU A 82 17.72 8.72 2.62
CA LEU A 82 16.29 8.44 2.45
C LEU A 82 15.85 8.52 0.98
N GLN A 83 16.36 9.52 0.24
CA GLN A 83 16.10 9.64 -1.19
C GLN A 83 16.61 8.43 -1.95
N LYS A 84 17.82 7.96 -1.66
CA LYS A 84 18.40 6.77 -2.29
C LYS A 84 17.52 5.52 -2.09
N ILE A 85 16.98 5.31 -0.88
CA ILE A 85 16.05 4.21 -0.61
C ILE A 85 14.79 4.33 -1.48
N VAL A 86 14.22 5.53 -1.56
CA VAL A 86 13.02 5.79 -2.39
C VAL A 86 13.30 5.50 -3.87
N ASP A 87 14.46 5.96 -4.36
CA ASP A 87 14.88 5.75 -5.74
C ASP A 87 15.08 4.27 -6.06
N GLU A 88 15.77 3.51 -5.19
CA GLU A 88 15.97 2.07 -5.35
C GLU A 88 14.64 1.31 -5.41
N ILE A 89 13.72 1.58 -4.50
CA ILE A 89 12.39 0.96 -4.50
C ILE A 89 11.59 1.36 -5.75
N TYR A 90 11.73 2.60 -6.22
CA TYR A 90 11.07 3.06 -7.43
C TYR A 90 11.59 2.35 -8.69
N GLU A 91 12.91 2.19 -8.81
CA GLU A 91 13.52 1.44 -9.92
C GLU A 91 13.05 -0.02 -9.94
N ASP A 92 12.99 -0.66 -8.80
CA ASP A 92 12.45 -2.02 -8.68
C ASP A 92 10.99 -2.09 -9.11
N PHE A 93 10.18 -1.12 -8.70
CA PHE A 93 8.77 -1.08 -9.04
C PHE A 93 8.57 -0.91 -10.56
N ILE A 94 9.18 0.08 -11.18
CA ILE A 94 9.02 0.31 -12.63
C ILE A 94 9.59 -0.84 -13.47
N THR A 95 10.67 -1.48 -13.00
CA THR A 95 11.26 -2.65 -13.66
C THR A 95 10.29 -3.83 -13.63
N LYS A 96 9.63 -4.09 -12.50
CA LYS A 96 8.62 -5.14 -12.40
C LYS A 96 7.39 -4.84 -13.25
N VAL A 97 6.89 -3.61 -13.24
CA VAL A 97 5.77 -3.20 -14.10
C VAL A 97 6.15 -3.36 -15.57
N SER A 98 7.31 -2.87 -15.98
CA SER A 98 7.82 -2.99 -17.34
C SER A 98 7.85 -4.45 -17.80
N LYS A 99 8.46 -5.32 -17.00
CA LYS A 99 8.56 -6.74 -17.31
C LYS A 99 7.20 -7.43 -17.40
N ASN A 100 6.34 -7.19 -16.41
CA ASN A 100 5.09 -7.94 -16.28
C ASN A 100 3.97 -7.40 -17.18
N ARG A 101 4.02 -6.13 -17.58
CA ARG A 101 3.05 -5.50 -18.47
C ARG A 101 3.57 -5.25 -19.88
N ASN A 102 4.82 -5.61 -20.16
CA ASN A 102 5.49 -5.37 -21.44
C ASN A 102 5.42 -3.90 -21.87
N ILE A 103 5.66 -2.97 -20.94
CA ILE A 103 5.68 -1.53 -21.17
C ILE A 103 7.11 -1.03 -21.00
N GLU A 104 7.62 -0.22 -21.92
CA GLU A 104 8.95 0.35 -21.79
C GLU A 104 9.11 1.19 -20.51
N ILE A 105 10.21 1.03 -19.80
CA ILE A 105 10.52 1.80 -18.57
C ILE A 105 10.42 3.30 -18.81
N LYS A 106 10.90 3.78 -19.97
CA LYS A 106 10.81 5.19 -20.35
C LYS A 106 9.36 5.68 -20.45
N THR A 107 8.48 4.86 -20.99
CA THR A 107 7.04 5.15 -21.06
C THR A 107 6.41 5.18 -19.68
N ILE A 108 6.76 4.24 -18.81
CA ILE A 108 6.28 4.23 -17.41
C ILE A 108 6.73 5.50 -16.71
N ARG A 109 8.00 5.88 -16.83
CA ARG A 109 8.59 7.02 -16.14
C ARG A 109 8.02 8.37 -16.62
N ASN A 110 7.90 8.56 -17.93
CA ASN A 110 7.63 9.87 -18.52
C ASN A 110 6.15 10.10 -18.87
N ASN A 111 5.42 9.03 -19.24
CA ASN A 111 4.07 9.15 -19.78
C ASN A 111 2.99 8.61 -18.84
N ILE A 112 3.33 7.66 -17.97
CA ILE A 112 2.41 7.11 -16.98
C ILE A 112 2.66 7.77 -15.63
N GLY A 113 3.88 7.71 -15.12
CA GLY A 113 4.26 8.30 -13.84
C GLY A 113 3.49 7.74 -12.65
N ALA A 114 3.46 8.51 -11.58
CA ALA A 114 2.73 8.19 -10.37
C ALA A 114 1.26 8.65 -10.38
N LEU A 115 0.71 8.97 -11.55
CA LEU A 115 -0.67 9.39 -11.69
C LEU A 115 -1.65 8.24 -11.47
N ILE A 116 -2.90 8.62 -11.17
CA ILE A 116 -4.02 7.70 -11.00
C ILE A 116 -4.90 7.80 -12.23
N TYR A 117 -5.29 6.67 -12.78
CA TYR A 117 -6.08 6.55 -14.01
C TYR A 117 -7.42 5.88 -13.72
N SER A 118 -8.47 6.25 -14.44
CA SER A 118 -9.70 5.47 -14.48
C SER A 118 -9.44 4.09 -15.09
N SER A 119 -10.31 3.14 -14.84
CA SER A 119 -10.19 1.78 -15.41
C SER A 119 -10.06 1.81 -16.94
N LYS A 120 -10.81 2.69 -17.64
CA LYS A 120 -10.72 2.86 -19.09
C LYS A 120 -9.33 3.38 -19.51
N GLN A 121 -8.84 4.45 -18.89
CA GLN A 121 -7.51 4.98 -19.18
C GLN A 121 -6.38 3.99 -18.85
N ALA A 122 -6.55 3.22 -17.77
CA ALA A 122 -5.59 2.20 -17.38
C ALA A 122 -5.50 1.08 -18.44
N LYS A 123 -6.63 0.68 -19.03
CA LYS A 123 -6.66 -0.27 -20.16
C LYS A 123 -5.95 0.32 -21.39
N GLU A 124 -6.23 1.57 -21.76
CA GLU A 124 -5.58 2.25 -22.88
C GLU A 124 -4.06 2.38 -22.71
N LYS A 125 -3.59 2.40 -21.45
CA LYS A 125 -2.17 2.44 -21.10
C LYS A 125 -1.55 1.05 -20.83
N PHE A 126 -2.28 -0.02 -21.12
CA PHE A 126 -1.86 -1.40 -20.90
C PHE A 126 -1.54 -1.76 -19.44
N LEU A 127 -2.01 -0.97 -18.51
CA LEU A 127 -1.86 -1.25 -17.07
C LEU A 127 -2.74 -2.40 -16.60
N ILE A 128 -3.86 -2.64 -17.27
CA ILE A 128 -4.78 -3.75 -17.05
C ILE A 128 -5.18 -4.39 -18.38
N ASP A 129 -5.68 -5.60 -18.32
CA ASP A 129 -6.08 -6.35 -19.51
C ASP A 129 -7.49 -6.00 -19.96
N ASP A 130 -8.43 -5.88 -19.02
CA ASP A 130 -9.78 -5.43 -19.38
C ASP A 130 -10.54 -4.76 -18.21
N VAL A 131 -11.66 -4.11 -18.59
CA VAL A 131 -12.63 -3.53 -17.66
C VAL A 131 -13.90 -4.38 -17.73
N VAL A 132 -14.20 -5.07 -16.63
CA VAL A 132 -15.29 -6.07 -16.60
C VAL A 132 -16.15 -5.92 -15.34
N THR A 133 -17.37 -6.40 -15.41
CA THR A 133 -18.18 -6.59 -14.20
C THR A 133 -17.76 -7.87 -13.49
N TYR A 134 -18.06 -7.97 -12.19
CA TYR A 134 -17.80 -9.18 -11.41
C TYR A 134 -18.40 -10.43 -12.06
N SER A 135 -19.66 -10.37 -12.49
CA SER A 135 -20.32 -11.50 -13.13
C SER A 135 -19.68 -11.91 -14.46
N SER A 136 -19.20 -10.94 -15.24
CA SER A 136 -18.47 -11.20 -16.48
C SER A 136 -17.12 -11.84 -16.23
N LEU A 137 -16.41 -11.41 -15.16
CA LEU A 137 -15.17 -12.01 -14.74
C LEU A 137 -15.34 -13.48 -14.33
N ILE A 138 -16.38 -13.79 -13.54
CA ILE A 138 -16.67 -15.17 -13.15
C ILE A 138 -16.94 -16.05 -14.38
N LYS A 139 -17.77 -15.57 -15.32
CA LYS A 139 -18.04 -16.30 -16.58
C LYS A 139 -16.76 -16.53 -17.39
N TYR A 140 -15.89 -15.52 -17.44
CA TYR A 140 -14.59 -15.62 -18.11
C TYR A 140 -13.71 -16.71 -17.47
N ILE A 141 -13.57 -16.72 -16.14
CA ILE A 141 -12.77 -17.69 -15.41
C ILE A 141 -13.29 -19.11 -15.63
N ILE A 142 -14.61 -19.32 -15.53
CA ILE A 142 -15.26 -20.60 -15.76
C ILE A 142 -14.94 -21.11 -17.17
N LYS A 143 -15.14 -20.27 -18.19
CA LYS A 143 -14.89 -20.61 -19.59
C LYS A 143 -13.39 -20.89 -19.85
N LYS A 144 -12.50 -20.06 -19.30
CA LYS A 144 -11.05 -20.19 -19.49
C LYS A 144 -10.51 -21.51 -18.95
N ASN A 145 -11.08 -21.98 -17.83
CA ASN A 145 -10.62 -23.20 -17.15
C ASN A 145 -11.47 -24.44 -17.48
N ASN A 146 -12.47 -24.31 -18.37
CA ASN A 146 -13.38 -25.39 -18.76
C ASN A 146 -14.06 -26.06 -17.55
N TYR A 147 -14.54 -25.26 -16.59
CA TYR A 147 -15.29 -25.79 -15.45
C TYR A 147 -16.73 -26.08 -15.85
N ASP A 148 -17.17 -27.34 -15.69
CA ASP A 148 -18.54 -27.77 -15.94
C ASP A 148 -19.45 -27.48 -14.75
N ASP A 149 -18.91 -27.51 -13.53
CA ASP A 149 -19.61 -27.20 -12.29
C ASP A 149 -18.74 -26.29 -11.40
N TYR A 150 -19.39 -25.33 -10.72
CA TYR A 150 -18.69 -24.40 -9.83
C TYR A 150 -19.57 -23.94 -8.68
N LYS A 151 -18.94 -23.60 -7.57
CA LYS A 151 -19.58 -22.94 -6.42
C LYS A 151 -18.81 -21.66 -6.06
N ILE A 152 -19.55 -20.59 -5.84
CA ILE A 152 -18.98 -19.31 -5.36
C ILE A 152 -19.21 -19.25 -3.85
N TYR A 153 -18.15 -19.15 -3.09
CA TYR A 153 -18.20 -18.94 -1.65
C TYR A 153 -17.80 -17.51 -1.34
N GLU A 154 -18.71 -16.74 -0.75
CA GLU A 154 -18.40 -15.41 -0.22
C GLU A 154 -18.25 -15.50 1.29
N ASN A 155 -17.06 -15.23 1.80
CA ASN A 155 -16.83 -15.13 3.25
C ASN A 155 -17.23 -13.74 3.74
N ILE A 156 -18.52 -13.56 4.03
CA ILE A 156 -19.06 -12.31 4.58
C ILE A 156 -18.69 -12.25 6.06
N THR A 157 -17.52 -11.75 6.39
CA THR A 157 -17.23 -11.36 7.77
C THR A 157 -18.08 -10.14 8.12
N LYS A 158 -19.14 -10.33 8.93
CA LYS A 158 -19.91 -9.22 9.50
C LYS A 158 -18.95 -8.42 10.40
N LYS A 159 -18.35 -7.37 9.86
CA LYS A 159 -17.58 -6.42 10.67
C LYS A 159 -18.55 -5.63 11.54
N SER A 160 -18.66 -5.99 12.80
CA SER A 160 -19.36 -5.16 13.79
C SER A 160 -18.59 -3.84 13.91
N LEU A 161 -19.24 -2.71 13.66
CA LEU A 161 -18.66 -1.37 13.84
C LEU A 161 -18.08 -1.19 15.26
N LEU A 162 -18.74 -1.75 16.27
CA LEU A 162 -18.28 -1.75 17.67
C LEU A 162 -17.04 -2.65 17.86
N GLY A 163 -16.95 -3.78 17.17
CA GLY A 163 -15.81 -4.70 17.25
C GLY A 163 -14.52 -4.06 16.73
N ASN A 164 -14.59 -3.24 15.68
CA ASN A 164 -13.42 -2.53 15.15
C ASN A 164 -12.92 -1.43 16.14
N PHE A 165 -13.82 -0.78 16.87
CA PHE A 165 -13.44 0.23 17.86
C PHE A 165 -12.74 -0.38 19.06
N LEU A 166 -13.21 -1.53 19.54
CA LEU A 166 -12.63 -2.26 20.67
C LEU A 166 -11.37 -3.06 20.29
N ALA A 167 -11.25 -3.54 19.05
CA ALA A 167 -10.07 -4.24 18.56
C ALA A 167 -8.86 -3.30 18.45
N SER A 168 -9.06 -2.02 18.15
CA SER A 168 -7.99 -1.03 18.10
C SER A 168 -7.36 -0.81 19.49
N TYR A 169 -8.13 -0.98 20.56
CA TYR A 169 -7.64 -0.80 21.93
C TYR A 169 -6.95 -2.05 22.51
N LYS A 170 -7.27 -3.25 21.96
CA LYS A 170 -6.76 -4.53 22.48
C LYS A 170 -5.48 -5.00 21.80
N ASN A 171 -5.15 -4.48 20.62
CA ASN A 171 -4.02 -4.96 19.80
C ASN A 171 -2.65 -4.36 20.15
N TYR A 172 -2.52 -3.60 21.23
CA TYR A 172 -1.21 -3.11 21.66
C TYR A 172 -0.37 -4.16 22.40
N ASN A 173 -0.97 -5.26 22.87
CA ASN A 173 -0.28 -6.27 23.68
C ASN A 173 -0.15 -7.67 23.05
N ASP A 174 -0.75 -7.96 21.91
CA ASP A 174 -0.69 -9.27 21.27
C ASP A 174 -0.18 -9.20 19.82
N ALA A 175 1.04 -8.70 19.63
CA ALA A 175 1.73 -8.77 18.33
C ALA A 175 2.31 -10.16 18.05
N LYS A 176 1.49 -11.20 18.10
CA LYS A 176 1.77 -12.45 17.37
C LYS A 176 1.18 -12.31 15.98
N PHE A 177 2.05 -11.98 15.06
CA PHE A 177 1.80 -11.81 13.64
C PHE A 177 1.41 -13.17 13.02
N ASN A 178 0.12 -13.43 12.90
CA ASN A 178 -0.36 -14.62 12.21
C ASN A 178 -0.61 -14.25 10.74
N ILE A 179 0.36 -14.53 9.88
CA ILE A 179 0.35 -14.20 8.44
C ILE A 179 -0.81 -14.90 7.73
N CYS A 180 -1.13 -16.15 8.11
CA CYS A 180 -2.21 -16.92 7.48
C CYS A 180 -3.59 -16.25 7.64
N ASN A 181 -3.90 -15.68 8.80
CA ASN A 181 -5.17 -14.98 9.04
C ASN A 181 -5.35 -13.66 8.26
N ARG A 182 -4.30 -13.09 7.72
CA ARG A 182 -4.36 -11.87 6.91
C ARG A 182 -4.53 -12.14 5.41
N PHE A 183 -4.11 -13.29 4.94
CA PHE A 183 -4.31 -13.71 3.55
C PHE A 183 -5.74 -14.19 3.27
N GLU A 184 -6.46 -14.71 4.26
CA GLU A 184 -7.86 -15.11 4.12
C GLU A 184 -8.82 -13.94 3.84
N MET A 185 -8.43 -12.69 4.06
CA MET A 185 -9.32 -11.53 3.92
C MET A 185 -9.37 -10.89 2.54
N SER A 186 -8.58 -11.30 1.56
CA SER A 186 -8.52 -10.58 0.28
C SER A 186 -8.51 -11.39 -1.00
N ILE A 187 -8.47 -12.72 -0.95
CA ILE A 187 -8.46 -13.54 -2.17
C ILE A 187 -9.39 -14.74 -2.01
N ASN A 188 -10.66 -14.56 -2.32
CA ASN A 188 -11.61 -15.63 -2.47
C ASN A 188 -11.75 -16.05 -3.95
N VAL A 189 -10.67 -16.45 -4.57
CA VAL A 189 -10.73 -17.27 -5.78
C VAL A 189 -9.92 -18.53 -5.48
N ILE A 190 -10.64 -19.60 -5.23
CA ILE A 190 -10.11 -20.85 -4.72
C ILE A 190 -9.48 -21.64 -5.84
N THR A 191 -8.18 -21.89 -5.73
CA THR A 191 -7.63 -23.16 -6.21
C THR A 191 -7.42 -24.07 -4.99
N PRO A 192 -7.83 -25.37 -5.06
CA PRO A 192 -7.75 -26.29 -3.92
C PRO A 192 -6.34 -26.62 -3.42
N LEU A 193 -5.31 -26.09 -4.07
CA LEU A 193 -3.91 -26.43 -3.76
C LEU A 193 -3.27 -25.60 -2.63
N PHE A 194 -3.82 -24.43 -2.29
CA PHE A 194 -3.18 -23.55 -1.29
C PHE A 194 -3.62 -23.76 0.17
N LEU A 195 -4.66 -24.57 0.40
CA LEU A 195 -5.18 -24.81 1.76
C LEU A 195 -4.44 -25.93 2.51
N LYS A 196 -3.41 -26.55 1.94
CA LYS A 196 -2.70 -27.69 2.58
C LYS A 196 -1.50 -27.29 3.42
N GLU A 197 -1.05 -26.04 3.40
CA GLU A 197 0.17 -25.59 4.11
C GLU A 197 -0.05 -24.43 5.11
N CYS A 198 -1.27 -23.95 5.27
CA CYS A 198 -1.69 -23.08 6.36
C CYS A 198 -2.69 -23.76 7.28
#